data_5c1750eac34a06c0e88100fb6cf3df76
#
_entry.id   5c1750eac34a06c0e88100fb6cf3df76
#
_cell.length_a   1.000
_cell.length_b   1.000
_cell.length_c   1.000
_cell.angle_alpha   90.00
_cell.angle_beta   90.00
_cell.angle_gamma   90.00
#
_symmetry.space_group_name_H-M   'P 1'
#
loop_
_entity.id
_entity.type
_entity.pdbx_description
1 polymer ?
#
loop_
_entity_poly.entity_id
_entity_poly.type
_entity_poly.pdbx_seq_one_letter_code
_entity_poly.pdbx_strand_id
1 'polypeptide(L)' 'MTELKVEDKQKYLNKNYPFPNPPKLTEMRECIHCNNIFTVGDFKVFQDDEGQEYICCPHAPECDGTVIDWFTLDNKP' A
#
# COMPACT_ATOMS: atom_id res chain seq x y z
N MET A 1 8.30 -14.07 -2.93
CA MET A 1 8.20 -12.67 -3.37
C MET A 1 9.38 -11.88 -2.87
N THR A 2 9.81 -10.88 -3.64
CA THR A 2 10.95 -10.06 -3.32
C THR A 2 10.49 -8.63 -3.06
N GLU A 3 10.95 -8.05 -1.96
CA GLU A 3 10.65 -6.65 -1.68
C GLU A 3 11.51 -5.76 -2.56
N LEU A 4 10.87 -4.76 -3.20
CA LEU A 4 11.55 -3.80 -4.05
C LEU A 4 11.72 -2.48 -3.30
N LYS A 5 12.88 -1.85 -3.50
CA LYS A 5 13.12 -0.51 -2.98
C LYS A 5 12.57 0.51 -3.96
N VAL A 6 11.75 1.44 -3.47
CA VAL A 6 11.14 2.48 -4.29
C VAL A 6 11.72 3.82 -3.84
N GLU A 7 12.42 4.51 -4.74
CA GLU A 7 13.06 5.78 -4.40
C GLU A 7 12.05 6.92 -4.29
N ASP A 8 11.15 7.03 -5.26
CA ASP A 8 10.11 8.07 -5.25
C ASP A 8 8.77 7.40 -5.07
N LYS A 9 8.39 7.22 -3.82
CA LYS A 9 7.16 6.50 -3.48
C LYS A 9 5.90 7.20 -3.96
N GLN A 10 5.86 8.54 -3.93
CA GLN A 10 4.67 9.25 -4.39
C GLN A 10 4.48 9.07 -5.90
N LYS A 11 5.55 9.15 -6.66
CA LYS A 11 5.48 8.95 -8.10
C LYS A 11 5.07 7.51 -8.43
N TYR A 12 5.64 6.55 -7.72
CA TYR A 12 5.29 5.15 -7.90
C TYR A 12 3.81 4.91 -7.60
N LEU A 13 3.33 5.45 -6.50
CA LEU A 13 1.94 5.30 -6.08
C LEU A 13 1.00 5.95 -7.09
N ASN A 14 1.32 7.16 -7.56
CA ASN A 14 0.50 7.85 -8.54
C ASN A 14 0.35 7.05 -9.83
N LYS A 15 1.41 6.37 -10.22
CA LYS A 15 1.42 5.59 -11.46
C LYS A 15 0.69 4.26 -11.32
N ASN A 16 0.74 3.64 -10.15
CA ASN A 16 0.29 2.26 -9.98
C ASN A 16 -0.97 2.11 -9.13
N TYR A 17 -1.49 3.19 -8.57
CA TYR A 17 -2.69 3.13 -7.75
C TYR A 17 -3.89 2.75 -8.63
N PRO A 18 -4.67 1.71 -8.22
CA PRO A 18 -5.75 1.20 -9.09
C PRO A 18 -7.01 2.06 -9.11
N PHE A 19 -7.10 3.04 -8.23
CA PHE A 19 -8.28 3.90 -8.13
C PHE A 19 -7.92 5.34 -8.46
N PRO A 20 -8.91 6.20 -8.79
CA PRO A 20 -8.61 7.62 -8.98
C PRO A 20 -8.18 8.29 -7.67
N ASN A 21 -7.45 9.38 -7.79
CA ASN A 21 -7.01 10.19 -6.65
C ASN A 21 -6.10 9.41 -5.69
N PRO A 22 -4.89 9.03 -6.13
CA PRO A 22 -3.93 8.36 -5.24
C PRO A 22 -3.70 9.18 -3.98
N PRO A 23 -3.57 8.54 -2.82
CA PRO A 23 -3.33 9.27 -1.58
C PRO A 23 -1.92 9.86 -1.56
N LYS A 24 -1.73 10.86 -0.73
CA LYS A 24 -0.40 11.40 -0.46
C LYS A 24 0.29 10.53 0.57
N LEU A 25 1.62 10.53 0.55
CA LEU A 25 2.40 9.69 1.47
C LEU A 25 2.15 10.03 2.94
N THR A 26 1.69 11.25 3.23
CA THR A 26 1.42 11.69 4.60
C THR A 26 0.04 11.31 5.11
N GLU A 27 -0.82 10.79 4.23
CA GLU A 27 -2.17 10.39 4.64
C GLU A 27 -2.14 9.07 5.39
N MET A 28 -3.22 8.83 6.16
CA MET A 28 -3.36 7.61 6.95
C MET A 28 -4.40 6.70 6.31
N ARG A 29 -4.20 5.40 6.48
CA ARG A 29 -5.15 4.38 6.02
C ARG A 29 -5.19 3.25 7.03
N GLU A 30 -6.22 2.43 6.94
CA GLU A 30 -6.35 1.23 7.74
C GLU A 30 -6.39 0.02 6.83
N CYS A 31 -5.57 -0.99 7.14
CA CYS A 31 -5.57 -2.25 6.39
C CYS A 31 -6.66 -3.17 6.95
N ILE A 32 -7.56 -3.64 6.08
CA ILE A 32 -8.65 -4.50 6.48
C ILE A 32 -8.16 -5.88 6.97
N HIS A 33 -7.00 -6.32 6.48
CA HIS A 33 -6.48 -7.65 6.82
C HIS A 33 -5.86 -7.71 8.21
N CYS A 34 -5.13 -6.69 8.61
CA CYS A 34 -4.44 -6.70 9.90
C CYS A 34 -5.01 -5.68 10.89
N ASN A 35 -5.96 -4.86 10.46
CA ASN A 35 -6.62 -3.86 11.27
C ASN A 35 -5.67 -2.78 11.84
N ASN A 36 -4.50 -2.63 11.25
CA ASN A 36 -3.55 -1.61 11.66
C ASN A 36 -3.77 -0.33 10.88
N ILE A 37 -3.64 0.78 11.58
CA ILE A 37 -3.64 2.11 10.97
C ILE A 37 -2.20 2.46 10.69
N PHE A 38 -1.93 2.97 9.48
CA PHE A 38 -0.56 3.25 9.06
C PHE A 38 -0.50 4.52 8.22
N THR A 39 0.70 5.08 8.12
CA THR A 39 0.97 6.18 7.20
C THR A 39 1.22 5.61 5.82
N VAL A 40 0.56 6.15 4.80
CA VAL A 40 0.62 5.63 3.43
C VAL A 40 2.07 5.48 2.97
N GLY A 41 2.94 6.44 3.28
CA GLY A 41 4.34 6.39 2.87
C GLY A 41 5.14 5.21 3.38
N ASP A 42 4.60 4.47 4.35
CA ASP A 42 5.26 3.27 4.88
C ASP A 42 4.94 2.02 4.07
N PHE A 43 4.18 2.12 2.99
CA PHE A 43 3.84 0.96 2.17
C PHE A 43 5.10 0.26 1.66
N LYS A 44 4.95 -1.04 1.39
CA LYS A 44 6.01 -1.84 0.79
C LYS A 44 5.59 -2.31 -0.60
N VAL A 45 6.55 -2.53 -1.47
CA VAL A 45 6.30 -3.09 -2.79
C VAL A 45 6.97 -4.44 -2.87
N PHE A 46 6.22 -5.45 -3.27
CA PHE A 46 6.75 -6.79 -3.48
C PHE A 46 6.54 -7.20 -4.93
N GLN A 47 7.47 -8.01 -5.44
CA GLN A 47 7.41 -8.53 -6.80
C GLN A 47 7.38 -10.05 -6.74
N ASP A 48 6.46 -10.66 -7.49
CA ASP A 48 6.39 -12.12 -7.55
C ASP A 48 7.37 -12.67 -8.61
N ASP A 49 7.37 -14.00 -8.78
CA ASP A 49 8.30 -14.66 -9.70
C ASP A 49 8.04 -14.33 -11.16
N GLU A 50 6.87 -13.82 -11.47
CA GLU A 50 6.50 -13.43 -12.84
C GLU A 50 6.78 -11.96 -13.14
N GLY A 51 7.30 -11.23 -12.16
CA GLY A 51 7.60 -9.82 -12.34
C GLY A 51 6.44 -8.89 -11.98
N GLN A 52 5.30 -9.43 -11.54
CA GLN A 52 4.17 -8.61 -11.15
C GLN A 52 4.45 -7.92 -9.82
N GLU A 53 4.22 -6.61 -9.76
CA GLU A 53 4.47 -5.82 -8.56
C GLU A 53 3.16 -5.54 -7.81
N TYR A 54 3.26 -5.56 -6.48
CA TYR A 54 2.12 -5.32 -5.60
C TYR A 54 2.47 -4.26 -4.57
N ILE A 55 1.57 -3.29 -4.40
CA ILE A 55 1.68 -2.30 -3.33
C ILE A 55 1.03 -2.92 -2.10
N CYS A 56 1.83 -3.14 -1.07
CA CYS A 56 1.44 -3.92 0.10
C CYS A 56 1.38 -3.07 1.37
N CYS A 57 0.60 -3.55 2.32
CA CYS A 57 0.55 -3.02 3.67
C CYS A 57 1.96 -2.98 4.28
N PRO A 58 2.29 -1.97 5.11
CA PRO A 58 3.61 -1.91 5.76
C PRO A 58 3.95 -3.14 6.60
N HIS A 59 2.97 -3.93 6.98
CA HIS A 59 3.18 -5.15 7.76
C HIS A 59 3.42 -6.39 6.91
N ALA A 60 3.49 -6.22 5.58
CA ALA A 60 3.85 -7.34 4.70
C ALA A 60 5.28 -7.80 5.00
N PRO A 61 5.59 -9.08 4.81
CA PRO A 61 4.76 -10.13 4.25
C PRO A 61 3.85 -10.85 5.25
N GLU A 62 3.92 -10.52 6.54
CA GLU A 62 3.04 -11.14 7.54
C GLU A 62 1.58 -10.84 7.25
N CYS A 63 1.30 -9.63 6.76
CA CYS A 63 -0.04 -9.24 6.34
C CYS A 63 -0.16 -9.42 4.83
N ASP A 64 -1.24 -10.05 4.38
CA ASP A 64 -1.50 -10.25 2.95
C ASP A 64 -2.22 -9.07 2.30
N GLY A 65 -2.46 -7.99 3.04
CA GLY A 65 -3.17 -6.84 2.53
C GLY A 65 -2.43 -6.10 1.43
N THR A 66 -3.18 -5.65 0.43
CA THR A 66 -2.64 -4.84 -0.65
C THR A 66 -3.39 -3.51 -0.70
N VAL A 67 -3.01 -2.67 -1.64
CA VAL A 67 -3.57 -1.31 -1.76
C VAL A 67 -5.11 -1.31 -1.87
N ILE A 68 -5.71 -2.35 -2.40
CA ILE A 68 -7.17 -2.43 -2.51
C ILE A 68 -7.84 -2.70 -1.15
N ASP A 69 -7.07 -3.07 -0.15
CA ASP A 69 -7.57 -3.35 1.20
C ASP A 69 -7.42 -2.17 2.15
N TRP A 70 -6.97 -1.04 1.66
CA TRP A 70 -6.77 0.16 2.48
C TRP A 70 -8.04 0.99 2.51
N PHE A 71 -8.52 1.31 3.70
CA PHE A 71 -9.69 2.14 3.87
C PHE A 71 -9.33 3.46 4.53
N THR A 72 -10.04 4.52 4.12
CA THR A 72 -9.88 5.82 4.77
C THR A 72 -10.50 5.77 6.16
N LEU A 73 -9.90 6.50 7.09
CA LEU A 73 -10.41 6.52 8.46
C LEU A 73 -11.74 7.26 8.57
N ASP A 74 -11.98 8.18 7.66
CA ASP A 74 -13.21 8.98 7.65
C ASP A 74 -14.45 8.18 7.29
N ASN A 75 -14.27 7.00 6.69
CA ASN A 75 -15.38 6.16 6.24
C ASN A 75 -15.85 5.19 7.30
N LYS A 76 -15.31 5.27 8.48
CA LYS A 76 -15.74 4.39 9.57
C LYS A 76 -17.07 4.83 10.13
N PRO A 77 -17.99 3.89 10.36
CA PRO A 77 -19.26 4.23 11.00
C PRO A 77 -19.07 4.69 12.44
#